data_70c34985e6ce974fe011572a1902a199
#
_entry.id   70c34985e6ce974fe011572a1902a199
#
_cell.length_a   1.000
_cell.length_b   1.000
_cell.length_c   1.000
_cell.angle_alpha   90.00
_cell.angle_beta   90.00
_cell.angle_gamma   90.00
#
_symmetry.space_group_name_H-M   'P 1'
#
loop_
_entity.id
_entity.type
_entity.pdbx_description
1 polymer ?
#
loop_
_entity_poly.entity_id
_entity_poly.type
_entity_poly.pdbx_seq_one_letter_code
_entity_poly.pdbx_strand_id
1 'polypeptide(L)'
;MLKLYTYARSVSAHRVRIALNVKGIPFQAVFVQPEHDRAPAADTEFARLDPQGLIPLLVVNDKLTISQSSAIIEYLEERYPERSLLPTNIDERAKVRSFAQVIIADIQPMNILRAYHYLRDELGADYAARRAYYEHYAHRGFAALESLLTTSAYI
;
A
#
# COMPACT_ATOMS: atom_id res chain seq x y z
N MET A 1 -17.47 -5.72 12.63
CA MET A 1 -16.62 -6.47 11.66
C MET A 1 -15.89 -5.44 10.83
N LEU A 2 -14.57 -5.62 10.60
CA LEU A 2 -13.78 -4.73 9.74
C LEU A 2 -14.30 -4.78 8.31
N LYS A 3 -14.34 -3.61 7.62
CA LYS A 3 -14.67 -3.51 6.20
C LYS A 3 -13.45 -2.93 5.47
N LEU A 4 -12.93 -3.63 4.46
CA LEU A 4 -11.79 -3.21 3.67
C LEU A 4 -12.23 -2.87 2.25
N TYR A 5 -12.15 -1.59 1.88
CA TYR A 5 -12.26 -1.16 0.49
C TYR A 5 -10.98 -1.54 -0.24
N THR A 6 -11.12 -2.30 -1.31
CA THR A 6 -10.00 -2.95 -1.98
C THR A 6 -10.22 -3.06 -3.48
N TYR A 7 -9.14 -3.29 -4.22
CA TYR A 7 -9.15 -3.62 -5.64
C TYR A 7 -8.18 -4.76 -5.94
N ALA A 8 -8.55 -5.67 -6.82
CA ALA A 8 -7.78 -6.88 -7.08
C ALA A 8 -6.34 -6.60 -7.53
N ARG A 9 -6.14 -5.59 -8.38
CA ARG A 9 -4.82 -5.20 -8.93
C ARG A 9 -4.05 -4.19 -8.08
N SER A 10 -4.60 -3.73 -6.95
CA SER A 10 -3.91 -2.77 -6.08
C SER A 10 -2.89 -3.48 -5.20
N VAL A 11 -1.62 -3.17 -5.41
CA VAL A 11 -0.50 -3.67 -4.58
C VAL A 11 -0.64 -3.21 -3.14
N SER A 12 -1.03 -1.95 -2.91
CA SER A 12 -1.27 -1.40 -1.57
C SER A 12 -2.39 -2.14 -0.83
N ALA A 13 -3.51 -2.41 -1.51
CA ALA A 13 -4.60 -3.17 -0.90
C ALA A 13 -4.24 -4.65 -0.70
N HIS A 14 -3.40 -5.21 -1.59
CA HIS A 14 -2.94 -6.59 -1.49
C HIS A 14 -2.14 -6.81 -0.20
N ARG A 15 -1.19 -5.91 0.15
CA ARG A 15 -0.42 -6.06 1.40
C ARG A 15 -1.30 -6.03 2.66
N VAL A 16 -2.38 -5.24 2.65
CA VAL A 16 -3.34 -5.22 3.77
C VAL A 16 -4.14 -6.52 3.84
N ARG A 17 -4.57 -7.06 2.69
CA ARG A 17 -5.24 -8.38 2.67
C ARG A 17 -4.32 -9.49 3.19
N ILE A 18 -3.03 -9.45 2.82
CA ILE A 18 -2.03 -10.39 3.34
C ILE A 18 -1.92 -10.27 4.86
N ALA A 19 -1.75 -9.04 5.38
CA ALA A 19 -1.65 -8.80 6.82
C ALA A 19 -2.87 -9.31 7.59
N LEU A 20 -4.08 -9.00 7.12
CA LEU A 20 -5.33 -9.48 7.72
C LEU A 20 -5.41 -11.01 7.74
N ASN A 21 -5.04 -11.66 6.63
CA ASN A 21 -5.06 -13.13 6.53
C ASN A 21 -4.01 -13.78 7.42
N VAL A 22 -2.78 -13.28 7.45
CA VAL A 22 -1.71 -13.81 8.31
C VAL A 22 -2.09 -13.68 9.78
N LYS A 23 -2.67 -12.55 10.17
CA LYS A 23 -3.17 -12.32 11.53
C LYS A 23 -4.46 -13.10 11.83
N GLY A 24 -5.11 -13.68 10.84
CA GLY A 24 -6.37 -14.40 10.99
C GLY A 24 -7.55 -13.51 11.37
N ILE A 25 -7.52 -12.24 10.98
CA ILE A 25 -8.55 -11.24 11.30
C ILE A 25 -9.64 -11.29 10.24
N PRO A 26 -10.91 -11.59 10.61
CA PRO A 26 -12.01 -11.60 9.67
C PRO A 26 -12.37 -10.18 9.23
N PHE A 27 -12.63 -10.01 7.93
CA PHE A 27 -13.03 -8.74 7.34
C PHE A 27 -13.98 -8.94 6.17
N GLN A 28 -14.78 -7.93 5.88
CA GLN A 28 -15.60 -7.83 4.69
C GLN A 28 -14.82 -7.07 3.62
N ALA A 29 -14.59 -7.70 2.47
CA ALA A 29 -13.99 -7.02 1.32
C ALA A 29 -15.08 -6.28 0.52
N VAL A 30 -14.87 -4.99 0.28
CA VAL A 30 -15.68 -4.16 -0.61
C VAL A 30 -14.83 -3.80 -1.82
N PHE A 31 -15.18 -4.35 -2.97
CA PHE A 31 -14.41 -4.10 -4.18
C PHE A 31 -14.80 -2.75 -4.79
N VAL A 32 -13.80 -1.88 -4.96
CA VAL A 32 -13.92 -0.60 -5.63
C VAL A 32 -13.06 -0.65 -6.88
N GLN A 33 -13.66 -0.46 -8.03
CA GLN A 33 -12.90 -0.34 -9.27
C GLN A 33 -12.52 1.12 -9.47
N PRO A 34 -11.21 1.45 -9.52
CA PRO A 34 -10.79 2.80 -9.87
C PRO A 34 -11.22 3.10 -11.32
N GLU A 35 -12.05 4.08 -11.50
CA GLU A 35 -12.41 4.58 -12.84
C GLU A 35 -11.26 5.47 -13.35
N HIS A 36 -10.38 4.90 -14.17
CA HIS A 36 -9.33 5.62 -14.92
C HIS A 36 -8.57 6.69 -14.10
N ASP A 37 -8.16 6.35 -12.86
CA ASP A 37 -7.44 7.21 -11.89
C ASP A 37 -8.21 8.45 -11.40
N ARG A 38 -9.46 8.54 -11.67
CA ARG A 38 -10.32 9.54 -11.03
C ARG A 38 -10.71 9.01 -9.65
N ALA A 39 -10.70 9.90 -8.67
CA ALA A 39 -11.39 9.64 -7.42
C ALA A 39 -12.79 9.10 -7.74
N PRO A 40 -13.29 8.12 -6.98
CA PRO A 40 -14.65 7.64 -7.15
C PRO A 40 -15.61 8.82 -7.21
N ALA A 41 -16.70 8.70 -7.99
CA ALA A 41 -17.68 9.78 -8.11
C ALA A 41 -18.01 10.34 -6.71
N ALA A 42 -18.05 11.67 -6.58
CA ALA A 42 -18.13 12.36 -5.29
C ALA A 42 -19.37 11.99 -4.44
N ASP A 43 -20.37 11.39 -5.04
CA ASP A 43 -21.60 10.93 -4.41
C ASP A 43 -21.52 9.50 -3.83
N THR A 44 -20.44 8.79 -4.06
CA THR A 44 -20.27 7.43 -3.52
C THR A 44 -19.98 7.43 -2.02
N GLU A 45 -20.38 6.35 -1.33
CA GLU A 45 -20.01 6.13 0.08
C GLU A 45 -18.50 6.20 0.27
N PHE A 46 -17.73 5.61 -0.63
CA PHE A 46 -16.28 5.59 -0.56
C PHE A 46 -15.67 6.99 -0.63
N ALA A 47 -16.13 7.85 -1.54
CA ALA A 47 -15.62 9.22 -1.68
C ALA A 47 -15.89 10.08 -0.43
N ARG A 48 -16.99 9.82 0.28
CA ARG A 48 -17.28 10.48 1.57
C ARG A 48 -16.39 10.01 2.70
N LEU A 49 -15.94 8.76 2.66
CA LEU A 49 -15.06 8.17 3.68
C LEU A 49 -13.58 8.50 3.49
N ASP A 50 -13.14 8.66 2.24
CA ASP A 50 -11.75 9.02 1.92
C ASP A 50 -11.67 10.15 0.90
N PRO A 51 -11.29 11.37 1.35
CA PRO A 51 -11.14 12.52 0.44
C PRO A 51 -10.06 12.34 -0.63
N GLN A 52 -9.09 11.44 -0.42
CA GLN A 52 -8.07 11.11 -1.42
C GLN A 52 -8.60 10.17 -2.51
N GLY A 53 -9.69 9.45 -2.24
CA GLY A 53 -10.24 8.46 -3.15
C GLY A 53 -9.30 7.28 -3.43
N LEU A 54 -8.42 6.95 -2.48
CA LEU A 54 -7.39 5.93 -2.65
C LEU A 54 -7.72 4.66 -1.87
N ILE A 55 -7.36 3.53 -2.45
CA ILE A 55 -7.41 2.23 -1.78
C ILE A 55 -6.00 1.76 -1.39
N PRO A 56 -5.88 1.03 -0.27
CA PRO A 56 -6.93 0.53 0.62
C PRO A 56 -7.50 1.59 1.58
N LEU A 57 -8.75 1.39 1.99
CA LEU A 57 -9.36 2.10 3.10
C LEU A 57 -9.94 1.06 4.06
N LEU A 58 -9.57 1.11 5.33
CA LEU A 58 -10.12 0.26 6.37
C LEU A 58 -11.17 1.02 7.18
N VAL A 59 -12.38 0.53 7.20
CA VAL A 59 -13.44 0.98 8.11
C VAL A 59 -13.46 0.05 9.32
N VAL A 60 -13.14 0.58 10.48
CA VAL A 60 -13.11 -0.16 11.73
C VAL A 60 -14.50 -0.17 12.37
N ASN A 61 -15.14 1.00 12.39
CA ASN A 61 -16.50 1.22 12.86
C ASN A 61 -17.00 2.57 12.31
N ASP A 62 -18.17 3.02 12.75
CA ASP A 62 -18.81 4.26 12.28
C ASP A 62 -18.00 5.54 12.57
N LYS A 63 -16.97 5.47 13.42
CA LYS A 63 -16.17 6.62 13.86
C LYS A 63 -14.73 6.61 13.39
N LEU A 64 -14.24 5.45 12.91
CA LEU A 64 -12.83 5.28 12.55
C LEU A 64 -12.69 4.65 11.18
N THR A 65 -12.15 5.42 10.26
CA THR A 65 -11.62 4.97 8.97
C THR A 65 -10.12 5.24 8.93
N ILE A 66 -9.36 4.34 8.32
CA ILE A 66 -7.90 4.46 8.20
C ILE A 66 -7.54 4.27 6.74
N SER A 67 -6.92 5.28 6.15
CA SER A 67 -6.30 5.21 4.83
C SER A 67 -4.80 4.91 4.96
N GLN A 68 -4.13 4.70 3.82
CA GLN A 68 -2.72 4.32 3.73
C GLN A 68 -2.40 2.92 4.27
N SER A 69 -1.93 2.07 3.39
CA SER A 69 -1.71 0.64 3.69
C SER A 69 -0.75 0.37 4.84
N SER A 70 0.31 1.20 5.01
CA SER A 70 1.23 1.09 6.14
C SER A 70 0.57 1.45 7.46
N ALA A 71 -0.19 2.55 7.49
CA ALA A 71 -0.94 2.95 8.70
C ALA A 71 -1.98 1.90 9.10
N ILE A 72 -2.66 1.30 8.12
CA ILE A 72 -3.58 0.19 8.38
C ILE A 72 -2.85 -1.00 9.01
N ILE A 73 -1.69 -1.39 8.47
CA ILE A 73 -0.91 -2.52 8.99
C ILE A 73 -0.40 -2.23 10.40
N GLU A 74 0.11 -1.03 10.68
CA GLU A 74 0.51 -0.62 12.02
C GLU A 74 -0.67 -0.66 13.01
N TYR A 75 -1.83 -0.14 12.61
CA TYR A 75 -3.04 -0.25 13.42
C TYR A 75 -3.41 -1.71 13.73
N LEU A 76 -3.35 -2.60 12.72
CA LEU A 76 -3.64 -4.01 12.92
C LEU A 76 -2.59 -4.68 13.83
N GLU A 77 -1.33 -4.26 13.74
CA GLU A 77 -0.26 -4.76 14.59
C GLU A 77 -0.47 -4.42 16.06
N GLU A 78 -0.84 -3.18 16.34
CA GLU A 78 -1.10 -2.71 17.71
C GLU A 78 -2.42 -3.26 18.27
N ARG A 79 -3.46 -3.32 17.44
CA ARG A 79 -4.81 -3.72 17.86
C ARG A 79 -4.98 -5.22 18.05
N TYR A 80 -4.20 -6.03 17.31
CA TYR A 80 -4.26 -7.49 17.30
C TYR A 80 -2.83 -8.07 17.43
N PRO A 81 -2.24 -8.01 18.63
CA PRO A 81 -0.83 -8.36 18.84
C PRO A 81 -0.56 -9.87 18.80
N GLU A 82 -1.56 -10.75 18.84
CA GLU A 82 -1.40 -12.19 19.04
C GLU A 82 -0.60 -12.87 17.92
N ARG A 83 -0.71 -12.36 16.70
CA ARG A 83 0.08 -12.81 15.54
C ARG A 83 0.86 -11.64 14.99
N SER A 84 1.93 -11.26 15.70
CA SER A 84 2.77 -10.14 15.33
C SER A 84 3.41 -10.33 13.96
N LEU A 85 3.38 -9.27 13.15
CA LEU A 85 4.12 -9.17 11.88
C LEU A 85 5.52 -8.58 12.09
N LEU A 86 5.78 -8.08 13.29
CA LEU A 86 7.04 -7.42 13.65
C LEU A 86 7.74 -8.21 14.76
N PRO A 87 9.06 -8.20 14.79
CA PRO A 87 9.83 -8.77 15.91
C PRO A 87 9.54 -8.03 17.22
N THR A 88 9.92 -8.62 18.35
CA THR A 88 9.72 -8.03 19.69
C THR A 88 10.74 -6.95 20.01
N ASN A 89 11.97 -7.10 19.52
CA ASN A 89 13.06 -6.13 19.72
C ASN A 89 12.78 -4.83 18.95
N ILE A 90 12.96 -3.69 19.61
CA ILE A 90 12.63 -2.38 19.05
C ILE A 90 13.53 -2.00 17.87
N ASP A 91 14.81 -2.35 17.93
CA ASP A 91 15.76 -2.03 16.86
C ASP A 91 15.50 -2.89 15.61
N GLU A 92 15.14 -4.15 15.82
CA GLU A 92 14.74 -5.04 14.71
C GLU A 92 13.40 -4.58 14.09
N ARG A 93 12.44 -4.13 14.90
CA ARG A 93 11.20 -3.51 14.40
C ARG A 93 11.49 -2.31 13.50
N ALA A 94 12.45 -1.47 13.91
CA ALA A 94 12.86 -0.31 13.12
C ALA A 94 13.49 -0.73 11.78
N LYS A 95 14.32 -1.77 11.77
CA LYS A 95 14.93 -2.32 10.54
C LYS A 95 13.86 -2.87 9.58
N VAL A 96 12.90 -3.66 10.09
CA VAL A 96 11.80 -4.20 9.29
C VAL A 96 10.95 -3.07 8.68
N ARG A 97 10.64 -2.04 9.46
CA ARG A 97 9.92 -0.86 8.97
C ARG A 97 10.72 -0.10 7.91
N SER A 98 12.02 0.10 8.15
CA SER A 98 12.90 0.77 7.18
C SER A 98 12.93 0.01 5.85
N PHE A 99 13.08 -1.30 5.89
CA PHE A 99 13.03 -2.15 4.70
C PHE A 99 11.70 -2.02 3.95
N ALA A 100 10.58 -2.10 4.68
CA ALA A 100 9.26 -1.95 4.09
C ALA A 100 9.05 -0.57 3.45
N GLN A 101 9.62 0.50 4.05
CA GLN A 101 9.50 1.86 3.53
C GLN A 101 10.22 2.06 2.20
N VAL A 102 11.30 1.34 1.89
CA VAL A 102 11.92 1.39 0.55
C VAL A 102 10.88 1.04 -0.53
N ILE A 103 10.04 0.04 -0.26
CA ILE A 103 8.96 -0.32 -1.21
C ILE A 103 7.84 0.71 -1.20
N ILE A 104 7.41 1.13 -0.01
CA ILE A 104 6.20 1.94 0.17
C ILE A 104 6.43 3.40 -0.22
N ALA A 105 7.60 3.95 0.11
CA ALA A 105 7.90 5.37 -0.05
C ALA A 105 8.75 5.68 -1.29
N ASP A 106 9.64 4.76 -1.72
CA ASP A 106 10.57 5.05 -2.80
C ASP A 106 10.21 4.36 -4.12
N ILE A 107 9.75 3.10 -4.09
CA ILE A 107 9.42 2.35 -5.31
C ILE A 107 7.96 2.60 -5.72
N GLN A 108 7.04 2.32 -4.83
CA GLN A 108 5.61 2.26 -5.17
C GLN A 108 5.02 3.60 -5.62
N PRO A 109 5.33 4.77 -5.02
CA PRO A 109 4.76 6.04 -5.46
C PRO A 109 5.10 6.40 -6.90
N MET A 110 6.26 5.93 -7.40
CA MET A 110 6.68 6.13 -8.78
C MET A 110 5.93 5.22 -9.76
N ASN A 111 5.29 4.17 -9.25
CA ASN A 111 4.67 3.07 -10.01
C ASN A 111 3.16 2.97 -9.87
N ILE A 112 2.52 4.02 -9.38
CA ILE A 112 1.07 4.08 -9.27
C ILE A 112 0.42 4.62 -10.54
N LEU A 113 -0.83 4.26 -10.77
CA LEU A 113 -1.57 4.69 -11.93
C LEU A 113 -1.61 6.22 -12.10
N ARG A 114 -1.69 6.98 -11.00
CA ARG A 114 -1.65 8.47 -11.04
C ARG A 114 -0.37 8.99 -11.71
N ALA A 115 0.79 8.45 -11.33
CA ALA A 115 2.06 8.84 -11.92
C ALA A 115 2.10 8.45 -13.40
N TYR A 116 1.65 7.25 -13.72
CA TYR A 116 1.58 6.76 -15.10
C TYR A 116 0.72 7.65 -16.00
N HIS A 117 -0.48 8.02 -15.53
CA HIS A 117 -1.40 8.87 -16.32
C HIS A 117 -0.88 10.30 -16.42
N TYR A 118 -0.34 10.87 -15.35
CA TYR A 118 0.27 12.21 -15.40
C TYR A 118 1.41 12.28 -16.43
N LEU A 119 2.29 11.29 -16.45
CA LEU A 119 3.37 11.22 -17.43
C LEU A 119 2.83 11.13 -18.87
N ARG A 120 1.75 10.38 -19.08
CA ARG A 120 1.12 10.24 -20.40
C ARG A 120 0.37 11.49 -20.83
N ASP A 121 -0.52 11.98 -19.97
CA ASP A 121 -1.55 12.93 -20.35
C ASP A 121 -1.07 14.39 -20.25
N GLU A 122 -0.24 14.69 -19.22
CA GLU A 122 0.25 16.05 -18.97
C GLU A 122 1.64 16.28 -19.57
N LEU A 123 2.51 15.26 -19.54
CA LEU A 123 3.87 15.41 -20.06
C LEU A 123 4.07 14.78 -21.45
N GLY A 124 3.05 14.16 -22.02
CA GLY A 124 3.11 13.57 -23.36
C GLY A 124 4.13 12.42 -23.48
N ALA A 125 4.54 11.82 -22.36
CA ALA A 125 5.53 10.74 -22.37
C ALA A 125 4.98 9.49 -23.09
N ASP A 126 5.71 8.99 -24.07
CA ASP A 126 5.35 7.76 -24.77
C ASP A 126 5.52 6.51 -23.87
N TYR A 127 5.19 5.35 -24.40
CA TYR A 127 5.27 4.11 -23.63
C TYR A 127 6.71 3.80 -23.19
N ALA A 128 7.71 4.04 -24.06
CA ALA A 128 9.10 3.75 -23.77
C ALA A 128 9.64 4.65 -22.64
N ALA A 129 9.33 5.94 -22.67
CA ALA A 129 9.72 6.90 -21.65
C ALA A 129 9.08 6.57 -20.29
N ARG A 130 7.78 6.23 -20.27
CA ARG A 130 7.08 5.83 -19.03
C ARG A 130 7.65 4.53 -18.45
N ARG A 131 7.96 3.56 -19.32
CA ARG A 131 8.60 2.31 -18.91
C ARG A 131 9.99 2.54 -18.32
N ALA A 132 10.82 3.36 -18.98
CA ALA A 132 12.16 3.72 -18.49
C ALA A 132 12.10 4.42 -17.13
N TYR A 133 11.16 5.35 -16.94
CA TYR A 133 10.93 6.02 -15.66
C TYR A 133 10.60 5.00 -14.56
N TYR A 134 9.68 4.10 -14.82
CA TYR A 134 9.27 3.05 -13.91
C TYR A 134 10.43 2.12 -13.53
N GLU A 135 11.14 1.60 -14.54
CA GLU A 135 12.27 0.69 -14.36
C GLU A 135 13.40 1.34 -13.57
N HIS A 136 13.68 2.63 -13.79
CA HIS A 136 14.70 3.37 -13.06
C HIS A 136 14.50 3.30 -11.54
N TYR A 137 13.30 3.64 -11.05
CA TYR A 137 13.03 3.64 -9.61
C TYR A 137 12.91 2.23 -9.04
N ALA A 138 12.30 1.31 -9.79
CA ALA A 138 12.19 -0.08 -9.39
C ALA A 138 13.56 -0.73 -9.21
N HIS A 139 14.45 -0.60 -10.20
CA HIS A 139 15.81 -1.17 -10.12
C HIS A 139 16.63 -0.59 -8.98
N ARG A 140 16.58 0.71 -8.75
CA ARG A 140 17.29 1.33 -7.62
C ARG A 140 16.80 0.80 -6.27
N GLY A 141 15.50 0.77 -6.08
CA GLY A 141 14.90 0.31 -4.83
C GLY A 141 15.16 -1.17 -4.59
N PHE A 142 14.97 -2.02 -5.59
CA PHE A 142 15.22 -3.46 -5.44
C PHE A 142 16.71 -3.78 -5.27
N ALA A 143 17.63 -3.06 -5.92
CA ALA A 143 19.07 -3.23 -5.69
C ALA A 143 19.46 -2.89 -4.23
N ALA A 144 18.86 -1.84 -3.65
CA ALA A 144 19.05 -1.53 -2.24
C ALA A 144 18.51 -2.64 -1.32
N LEU A 145 17.32 -3.17 -1.61
CA LEU A 145 16.73 -4.27 -0.84
C LEU A 145 17.57 -5.54 -0.92
N GLU A 146 18.05 -5.91 -2.10
CA GLU A 146 18.97 -7.05 -2.27
C GLU A 146 20.24 -6.90 -1.42
N SER A 147 20.82 -5.70 -1.41
CA SER A 147 22.00 -5.42 -0.59
C SER A 147 21.74 -5.57 0.90
N LEU A 148 20.55 -5.19 1.36
CA LEU A 148 20.14 -5.36 2.76
C LEU A 148 19.90 -6.82 3.12
N LEU A 149 19.38 -7.63 2.20
CA LEU A 149 19.11 -9.06 2.41
C LEU A 149 20.39 -9.90 2.45
N THR A 150 21.47 -9.50 1.76
CA THR A 150 22.75 -10.25 1.77
C THR A 150 23.45 -10.22 3.13
N THR A 151 23.10 -9.27 4.00
CA THR A 151 23.70 -9.12 5.33
C THR A 151 22.94 -9.84 6.42
N SER A 152 21.76 -10.40 6.12
CA SER A 152 20.92 -11.11 7.10
C SER A 152 20.11 -12.20 6.38
N ALA A 153 20.00 -13.38 6.98
CA ALA A 153 19.16 -14.48 6.47
C ALA A 153 17.66 -14.13 6.52
N TYR A 154 17.28 -13.20 7.42
CA TYR A 154 15.96 -12.64 7.60
C TYR A 154 16.08 -11.20 8.09
N ILE A 155 15.15 -10.35 7.70
CA ILE A 155 15.01 -8.98 8.19
C ILE A 155 14.12 -8.99 9.44
#